data_bd5dda512dae9928f9223dffb159fa8c
#
_entry.id   bd5dda512dae9928f9223dffb159fa8c
#
_cell.length_a   1.000
_cell.length_b   1.000
_cell.length_c   1.000
_cell.angle_alpha   90.00
_cell.angle_beta   90.00
_cell.angle_gamma   90.00
#
_symmetry.space_group_name_H-M   'P 1'
#
loop_
_entity.id
_entity.type
_entity.pdbx_description
1 polymer ?
#
loop_
_entity_poly.entity_id
_entity_poly.type
_entity_poly.pdbx_seq_one_letter_code
_entity_poly.pdbx_strand_id
1 'polypeptide(L)'
;MKKNLIAVNYKNNIDWIIENRNIFNDVHLINKDGSDQTELLNHSIHLHQYKNIGCEYYGYLNWIVLHYDQIKPDECYILTQANPFDHNETFIDDIKSIDETSKFPIPLSNLSAVETLRNVFYPIQATGFPYRFCIGAYLNRFFYIEDMTSNLHYMNGMWAVTGEQIINRNLNFYITCRDIIGESVHPIEVHIFERLFNYIFDPQYLDWESNYDQIRSKFIGGNYFGWPIT
;
A
#
# COMPACT_ATOMS: atom_id res chain seq x y z
N MET A 1 8.24 18.90 9.47
CA MET A 1 8.11 18.03 8.25
C MET A 1 6.77 18.31 7.55
N LYS A 2 6.75 18.51 6.25
CA LYS A 2 5.52 18.62 5.47
C LYS A 2 4.89 17.24 5.32
N LYS A 3 3.58 17.18 5.44
CA LYS A 3 2.81 15.92 5.36
C LYS A 3 1.83 16.00 4.21
N ASN A 4 1.84 15.01 3.34
CA ASN A 4 0.93 14.88 2.20
C ASN A 4 0.02 13.67 2.43
N LEU A 5 -1.28 13.85 2.26
CA LEU A 5 -2.27 12.78 2.46
C LEU A 5 -2.65 12.16 1.12
N ILE A 6 -2.58 10.85 1.02
CA ILE A 6 -3.08 10.05 -0.09
C ILE A 6 -4.15 9.10 0.46
N ALA A 7 -5.42 9.50 0.36
CA ALA A 7 -6.55 8.75 0.88
C ALA A 7 -7.32 8.05 -0.24
N VAL A 8 -7.58 6.75 -0.09
CA VAL A 8 -8.36 5.98 -1.05
C VAL A 8 -9.78 5.77 -0.53
N ASN A 9 -10.74 6.30 -1.26
CA ASN A 9 -12.17 6.25 -0.93
C ASN A 9 -12.95 5.26 -1.79
N TYR A 10 -13.81 4.47 -1.10
CA TYR A 10 -14.88 3.72 -1.70
C TYR A 10 -16.13 3.79 -0.81
N LYS A 11 -17.02 4.77 -1.07
CA LYS A 11 -18.29 4.96 -0.34
C LYS A 11 -18.18 5.28 1.16
N ASN A 12 -17.02 5.75 1.62
CA ASN A 12 -16.86 6.15 3.02
C ASN A 12 -17.17 7.64 3.21
N ASN A 13 -17.46 8.01 4.46
CA ASN A 13 -17.51 9.41 4.88
C ASN A 13 -16.06 9.95 4.94
N ILE A 14 -15.87 11.14 4.37
CA ILE A 14 -14.57 11.81 4.25
C ILE A 14 -14.53 13.18 4.94
N ASP A 15 -15.56 13.53 5.72
CA ASP A 15 -15.66 14.84 6.41
C ASP A 15 -14.41 15.11 7.26
N TRP A 16 -13.85 14.09 7.89
CA TRP A 16 -12.64 14.20 8.68
C TRP A 16 -11.43 14.75 7.89
N ILE A 17 -11.37 14.52 6.58
CA ILE A 17 -10.30 15.05 5.71
C ILE A 17 -10.45 16.57 5.60
N ILE A 18 -11.70 17.04 5.43
CA ILE A 18 -12.01 18.46 5.34
C ILE A 18 -11.71 19.13 6.69
N GLU A 19 -12.19 18.54 7.79
CA GLU A 19 -12.01 19.05 9.16
C GLU A 19 -10.54 19.17 9.56
N ASN A 20 -9.70 18.25 9.06
CA ASN A 20 -8.27 18.22 9.39
C ASN A 20 -7.37 18.66 8.23
N ARG A 21 -7.93 19.32 7.19
CA ARG A 21 -7.18 19.74 5.99
C ARG A 21 -5.91 20.52 6.30
N ASN A 22 -5.93 21.31 7.36
CA ASN A 22 -4.85 22.20 7.75
C ASN A 22 -3.60 21.51 8.30
N ILE A 23 -3.67 20.22 8.66
CA ILE A 23 -2.49 19.46 9.10
C ILE A 23 -1.69 18.88 7.94
N PHE A 24 -2.23 18.92 6.73
CA PHE A 24 -1.60 18.42 5.52
C PHE A 24 -1.15 19.55 4.60
N ASN A 25 0.01 19.39 3.98
CA ASN A 25 0.49 20.27 2.92
C ASN A 25 -0.35 20.09 1.66
N ASP A 26 -0.40 18.87 1.16
CA ASP A 26 -1.26 18.46 0.06
C ASP A 26 -2.18 17.30 0.44
N VAL A 27 -3.36 17.25 -0.18
CA VAL A 27 -4.33 16.19 0.01
C VAL A 27 -4.77 15.65 -1.34
N HIS A 28 -4.56 14.38 -1.56
CA HIS A 28 -5.00 13.63 -2.73
C HIS A 28 -6.07 12.62 -2.30
N LEU A 29 -7.29 12.83 -2.77
CA LEU A 29 -8.38 11.88 -2.59
C LEU A 29 -8.55 11.04 -3.86
N ILE A 30 -8.36 9.74 -3.73
CA ILE A 30 -8.55 8.77 -4.79
C ILE A 30 -9.94 8.17 -4.63
N ASN A 31 -10.90 8.65 -5.43
CA ASN A 31 -12.26 8.17 -5.41
C ASN A 31 -12.44 6.98 -6.37
N LYS A 32 -12.98 5.87 -5.87
CA LYS A 32 -13.13 4.61 -6.61
C LYS A 32 -14.60 4.20 -6.78
N ASP A 33 -15.55 4.96 -6.26
CA ASP A 33 -16.98 4.62 -6.34
C ASP A 33 -17.72 5.32 -7.49
N GLY A 34 -17.03 6.23 -8.20
CA GLY A 34 -17.59 6.99 -9.31
C GLY A 34 -18.54 8.11 -8.89
N SER A 35 -18.71 8.37 -7.59
CA SER A 35 -19.52 9.50 -7.11
C SER A 35 -18.90 10.83 -7.50
N ASP A 36 -19.74 11.85 -7.64
CA ASP A 36 -19.28 13.22 -7.83
C ASP A 36 -18.82 13.79 -6.48
N GLN A 37 -17.54 14.14 -6.42
CA GLN A 37 -16.88 14.72 -5.24
C GLN A 37 -16.25 16.09 -5.60
N THR A 38 -16.74 16.75 -6.67
CA THR A 38 -16.13 17.99 -7.18
C THR A 38 -16.21 19.15 -6.18
N GLU A 39 -17.13 19.12 -5.23
CA GLU A 39 -17.19 20.10 -4.13
C GLU A 39 -15.90 20.14 -3.29
N LEU A 40 -15.15 19.04 -3.22
CA LEU A 40 -13.90 18.94 -2.48
C LEU A 40 -12.78 19.81 -3.06
N LEU A 41 -12.86 20.18 -4.33
CA LEU A 41 -11.92 21.10 -4.96
C LEU A 41 -11.93 22.47 -4.26
N ASN A 42 -13.07 22.90 -3.67
CA ASN A 42 -13.17 24.12 -2.91
C ASN A 42 -12.35 24.08 -1.60
N HIS A 43 -11.97 22.88 -1.14
CA HIS A 43 -11.15 22.67 0.05
C HIS A 43 -9.67 22.42 -0.28
N SER A 44 -9.22 22.73 -1.51
CA SER A 44 -7.87 22.47 -1.98
C SER A 44 -7.47 20.98 -1.86
N ILE A 45 -8.39 20.09 -2.22
CA ILE A 45 -8.19 18.65 -2.29
C ILE A 45 -8.06 18.25 -3.76
N HIS A 46 -6.98 17.55 -4.10
CA HIS A 46 -6.76 17.00 -5.43
C HIS A 46 -7.60 15.72 -5.60
N LEU A 47 -8.62 15.77 -6.45
CA LEU A 47 -9.51 14.64 -6.69
C LEU A 47 -9.01 13.79 -7.84
N HIS A 48 -8.86 12.49 -7.61
CA HIS A 48 -8.51 11.48 -8.61
C HIS A 48 -9.63 10.45 -8.74
N GLN A 49 -10.08 10.18 -9.95
CA GLN A 49 -11.10 9.16 -10.23
C GLN A 49 -10.42 7.91 -10.78
N TYR A 50 -10.44 6.82 -10.02
CA TYR A 50 -9.87 5.54 -10.43
C TYR A 50 -10.94 4.44 -10.48
N LYS A 51 -10.68 3.40 -11.25
CA LYS A 51 -11.51 2.20 -11.25
C LYS A 51 -11.45 1.52 -9.88
N ASN A 52 -12.54 0.92 -9.45
CA ASN A 52 -12.58 0.13 -8.22
C ASN A 52 -11.94 -1.26 -8.46
N ILE A 53 -10.61 -1.30 -8.43
CA ILE A 53 -9.79 -2.51 -8.56
C ILE A 53 -8.68 -2.48 -7.50
N GLY A 54 -8.17 -3.65 -7.09
CA GLY A 54 -6.98 -3.81 -6.26
C GLY A 54 -7.05 -3.16 -4.87
N CYS A 55 -8.26 -3.04 -4.30
CA CYS A 55 -8.49 -2.39 -2.99
C CYS A 55 -7.77 -1.04 -2.88
N GLU A 56 -7.38 -0.63 -1.67
CA GLU A 56 -6.64 0.64 -1.43
C GLU A 56 -5.24 0.62 -2.03
N TYR A 57 -4.58 -0.54 -2.05
CA TYR A 57 -3.19 -0.66 -2.53
C TYR A 57 -3.02 -0.26 -3.99
N TYR A 58 -3.98 -0.60 -4.85
CA TYR A 58 -3.94 -0.13 -6.23
C TYR A 58 -4.00 1.40 -6.30
N GLY A 59 -4.81 2.01 -5.44
CA GLY A 59 -4.89 3.47 -5.34
C GLY A 59 -3.52 4.09 -5.01
N TYR A 60 -2.85 3.59 -3.97
CA TYR A 60 -1.52 4.08 -3.57
C TYR A 60 -0.47 3.90 -4.66
N LEU A 61 -0.37 2.67 -5.19
CA LEU A 61 0.63 2.35 -6.21
C LEU A 61 0.40 3.14 -7.49
N ASN A 62 -0.86 3.29 -7.92
CA ASN A 62 -1.17 4.07 -9.10
C ASN A 62 -0.91 5.57 -8.90
N TRP A 63 -1.20 6.11 -7.69
CA TRP A 63 -0.86 7.48 -7.36
C TRP A 63 0.66 7.70 -7.40
N ILE A 64 1.45 6.80 -6.79
CA ILE A 64 2.92 6.86 -6.82
C ILE A 64 3.41 6.83 -8.28
N VAL A 65 2.90 5.93 -9.11
CA VAL A 65 3.31 5.82 -10.53
C VAL A 65 3.06 7.12 -11.29
N LEU A 66 1.91 7.76 -11.07
CA LEU A 66 1.52 8.97 -11.80
C LEU A 66 2.23 10.24 -11.30
N HIS A 67 2.73 10.23 -10.05
CA HIS A 67 3.34 11.41 -9.42
C HIS A 67 4.81 11.20 -9.08
N TYR A 68 5.44 10.12 -9.54
CA TYR A 68 6.77 9.69 -9.13
C TYR A 68 7.81 10.81 -9.22
N ASP A 69 7.85 11.54 -10.33
CA ASP A 69 8.79 12.64 -10.57
C ASP A 69 8.50 13.90 -9.73
N GLN A 70 7.35 13.94 -9.05
CA GLN A 70 6.92 15.06 -8.21
C GLN A 70 7.15 14.79 -6.71
N ILE A 71 7.52 13.54 -6.36
CA ILE A 71 7.75 13.13 -4.97
C ILE A 71 9.00 13.82 -4.44
N LYS A 72 8.87 14.49 -3.29
CA LYS A 72 9.96 15.19 -2.63
C LYS A 72 10.54 14.34 -1.51
N PRO A 73 11.86 14.07 -1.52
CA PRO A 73 12.51 13.17 -0.57
C PRO A 73 12.27 13.51 0.91
N ASP A 74 12.24 14.80 1.23
CA ASP A 74 12.16 15.36 2.58
C ASP A 74 10.73 15.54 3.11
N GLU A 75 9.71 15.17 2.33
CA GLU A 75 8.30 15.22 2.73
C GLU A 75 7.80 13.85 3.19
N CYS A 76 6.81 13.86 4.08
CA CYS A 76 6.10 12.67 4.56
C CYS A 76 4.85 12.44 3.72
N TYR A 77 4.58 11.20 3.36
CA TYR A 77 3.40 10.75 2.61
C TYR A 77 2.60 9.78 3.47
N ILE A 78 1.37 10.16 3.77
CA ILE A 78 0.42 9.38 4.56
C ILE A 78 -0.47 8.61 3.59
N LEU A 79 -0.29 7.31 3.51
CA LEU A 79 -1.11 6.39 2.71
C LEU A 79 -2.21 5.82 3.60
N THR A 80 -3.48 6.04 3.26
CA THR A 80 -4.59 5.58 4.09
C THR A 80 -5.85 5.27 3.30
N GLN A 81 -6.67 4.35 3.81
CA GLN A 81 -8.05 4.24 3.39
C GLN A 81 -8.87 5.44 3.90
N ALA A 82 -10.00 5.76 3.28
CA ALA A 82 -10.80 6.93 3.62
C ALA A 82 -11.50 6.84 4.99
N ASN A 83 -11.65 5.65 5.56
CA ASN A 83 -12.07 5.46 6.96
C ASN A 83 -10.96 4.80 7.78
N PRO A 84 -9.97 5.56 8.28
CA PRO A 84 -8.86 5.00 9.06
C PRO A 84 -9.26 4.63 10.50
N PHE A 85 -10.34 5.20 11.02
CA PHE A 85 -10.71 5.11 12.44
C PHE A 85 -11.18 3.71 12.86
N ASP A 86 -11.66 2.89 11.93
CA ASP A 86 -12.00 1.48 12.19
C ASP A 86 -10.77 0.66 12.62
N HIS A 87 -9.55 1.16 12.31
CA HIS A 87 -8.29 0.46 12.54
C HIS A 87 -7.32 1.24 13.41
N ASN A 88 -7.59 2.53 13.62
CA ASN A 88 -6.81 3.40 14.49
C ASN A 88 -7.64 4.60 14.96
N GLU A 89 -8.21 4.51 16.16
CA GLU A 89 -9.04 5.59 16.75
C GLU A 89 -8.22 6.88 16.99
N THR A 90 -6.89 6.75 17.16
CA THR A 90 -5.97 7.89 17.40
C THR A 90 -5.27 8.39 16.14
N PHE A 91 -5.73 7.95 14.95
CA PHE A 91 -5.07 8.21 13.67
C PHE A 91 -4.62 9.66 13.45
N ILE A 92 -5.48 10.64 13.78
CA ILE A 92 -5.17 12.05 13.61
C ILE A 92 -4.07 12.51 14.58
N ASP A 93 -4.10 12.05 15.83
CA ASP A 93 -3.10 12.42 16.83
C ASP A 93 -1.76 11.75 16.51
N ASP A 94 -1.77 10.53 16.01
CA ASP A 94 -0.57 9.85 15.54
C ASP A 94 0.07 10.62 14.37
N ILE A 95 -0.71 11.05 13.37
CA ILE A 95 -0.20 11.89 12.28
C ILE A 95 0.38 13.22 12.80
N LYS A 96 -0.28 13.88 13.76
CA LYS A 96 0.22 15.13 14.34
C LYS A 96 1.56 14.93 15.02
N SER A 97 1.79 13.78 15.65
CA SER A 97 3.03 13.45 16.37
C SER A 97 4.23 13.17 15.47
N ILE A 98 4.01 12.88 14.17
CA ILE A 98 5.10 12.62 13.21
C ILE A 98 5.90 13.90 12.95
N ASP A 99 7.22 13.83 13.12
CA ASP A 99 8.17 14.93 12.89
C ASP A 99 9.46 14.43 12.21
N GLU A 100 10.47 15.29 12.14
CA GLU A 100 11.77 15.00 11.52
C GLU A 100 12.60 13.96 12.28
N THR A 101 12.24 13.66 13.54
CA THR A 101 12.94 12.66 14.38
C THR A 101 12.29 11.28 14.32
N SER A 102 11.14 11.18 13.67
CA SER A 102 10.38 9.95 13.53
C SER A 102 11.12 8.91 12.68
N LYS A 103 11.01 7.64 13.05
CA LYS A 103 11.65 6.54 12.33
C LYS A 103 10.68 5.92 11.33
N PHE A 104 10.90 6.15 10.06
CA PHE A 104 10.09 5.64 8.97
C PHE A 104 10.59 4.28 8.43
N PRO A 105 9.73 3.44 7.83
CA PRO A 105 8.29 3.65 7.65
C PRO A 105 7.52 3.47 8.96
N ILE A 106 6.43 4.23 9.16
CA ILE A 106 5.59 4.16 10.36
C ILE A 106 4.27 3.49 10.00
N PRO A 107 3.92 2.33 10.58
CA PRO A 107 2.58 1.78 10.45
C PRO A 107 1.59 2.65 11.22
N LEU A 108 0.48 2.98 10.60
CA LEU A 108 -0.60 3.80 11.19
C LEU A 108 -1.82 2.94 11.59
N SER A 109 -1.75 1.64 11.40
CA SER A 109 -2.75 0.69 11.91
C SER A 109 -2.34 0.15 13.27
N ASN A 110 -3.29 0.05 14.19
CA ASN A 110 -3.10 -0.60 15.50
C ASN A 110 -3.17 -2.13 15.41
N LEU A 111 -3.49 -2.67 14.22
CA LEU A 111 -3.58 -4.09 13.99
C LEU A 111 -2.27 -4.61 13.38
N SER A 112 -1.59 -5.47 14.13
CA SER A 112 -0.39 -6.16 13.65
C SER A 112 -0.49 -7.65 13.91
N ALA A 113 0.21 -8.44 13.10
CA ALA A 113 0.35 -9.88 13.32
C ALA A 113 1.77 -10.35 13.00
N VAL A 114 2.24 -11.34 13.73
CA VAL A 114 3.48 -12.07 13.46
C VAL A 114 3.11 -13.41 12.85
N GLU A 115 3.59 -13.65 11.65
CA GLU A 115 3.34 -14.90 10.93
C GLU A 115 4.65 -15.67 10.73
N THR A 116 4.57 -16.99 10.95
CA THR A 116 5.69 -17.89 10.63
C THR A 116 5.70 -18.15 9.13
N LEU A 117 6.77 -17.77 8.46
CA LEU A 117 6.88 -17.82 6.99
C LEU A 117 7.17 -19.21 6.43
N ARG A 118 7.64 -20.13 7.24
CA ARG A 118 7.84 -21.52 6.85
C ARG A 118 6.49 -22.22 6.78
N ASN A 119 5.99 -22.46 5.57
CA ASN A 119 4.77 -23.24 5.30
C ASN A 119 3.44 -22.56 5.66
N VAL A 120 3.38 -21.23 5.75
CA VAL A 120 2.09 -20.57 5.92
C VAL A 120 1.34 -20.55 4.60
N PHE A 121 0.51 -21.54 4.45
CA PHE A 121 -0.56 -21.55 3.46
C PHE A 121 -1.75 -20.84 4.11
N TYR A 122 -2.06 -19.65 3.66
CA TYR A 122 -3.27 -18.96 4.09
C TYR A 122 -4.48 -19.58 3.43
N PRO A 123 -5.37 -20.22 4.18
CA PRO A 123 -6.71 -20.46 3.67
C PRO A 123 -7.41 -19.10 3.69
N ILE A 124 -7.63 -18.50 2.53
CA ILE A 124 -8.50 -17.32 2.43
C ILE A 124 -9.94 -17.83 2.58
N GLN A 125 -10.31 -18.17 3.79
CA GLN A 125 -11.67 -18.60 4.12
C GLN A 125 -12.70 -17.49 3.91
N ALA A 126 -12.28 -16.23 4.04
CA ALA A 126 -13.17 -15.08 3.90
C ALA A 126 -13.64 -14.80 2.46
N THR A 127 -12.94 -15.32 1.45
CA THR A 127 -13.24 -15.02 0.03
C THR A 127 -13.77 -16.22 -0.75
N GLY A 128 -13.87 -17.41 -0.14
CA GLY A 128 -14.30 -18.64 -0.82
C GLY A 128 -13.30 -19.18 -1.86
N PHE A 129 -12.07 -18.64 -1.90
CA PHE A 129 -11.03 -19.10 -2.80
C PHE A 129 -10.23 -20.28 -2.22
N PRO A 130 -10.00 -21.35 -2.99
CA PRO A 130 -9.30 -22.55 -2.50
C PRO A 130 -7.77 -22.42 -2.53
N TYR A 131 -7.22 -21.22 -2.71
CA TYR A 131 -5.77 -21.03 -2.90
C TYR A 131 -5.05 -20.78 -1.57
N ARG A 132 -3.88 -21.40 -1.44
CA ARG A 132 -2.95 -21.20 -0.34
C ARG A 132 -1.75 -20.40 -0.86
N PHE A 133 -1.32 -19.38 -0.10
CA PHE A 133 -0.15 -18.57 -0.44
C PHE A 133 1.04 -18.91 0.42
N CYS A 134 2.20 -18.88 -0.19
CA CYS A 134 3.47 -18.90 0.50
C CYS A 134 4.06 -17.49 0.48
N ILE A 135 3.88 -16.72 1.56
CA ILE A 135 4.43 -15.36 1.68
C ILE A 135 5.96 -15.40 1.52
N GLY A 136 6.62 -16.43 2.06
CA GLY A 136 8.06 -16.61 1.90
C GLY A 136 8.51 -16.68 0.44
N ALA A 137 7.71 -17.30 -0.46
CA ALA A 137 8.03 -17.33 -1.88
C ALA A 137 7.95 -15.93 -2.54
N TYR A 138 7.00 -15.09 -2.09
CA TYR A 138 6.90 -13.72 -2.57
C TYR A 138 8.03 -12.84 -2.00
N LEU A 139 8.35 -12.99 -0.71
CA LEU A 139 9.49 -12.30 -0.08
C LEU A 139 10.81 -12.63 -0.77
N ASN A 140 11.08 -13.91 -0.98
CA ASN A 140 12.25 -14.33 -1.73
C ASN A 140 12.27 -13.74 -3.14
N ARG A 141 11.15 -13.72 -3.80
CA ARG A 141 11.03 -13.33 -5.20
C ARG A 141 11.09 -11.82 -5.42
N PHE A 142 10.46 -11.05 -4.52
CA PHE A 142 10.44 -9.58 -4.63
C PHE A 142 11.63 -8.93 -3.94
N PHE A 143 12.15 -9.52 -2.87
CA PHE A 143 13.12 -8.89 -1.98
C PHE A 143 14.35 -9.76 -1.70
N TYR A 144 14.48 -10.93 -2.36
CA TYR A 144 15.59 -11.88 -2.15
C TYR A 144 15.80 -12.29 -0.69
N ILE A 145 14.73 -12.35 0.08
CA ILE A 145 14.77 -12.75 1.48
C ILE A 145 14.60 -14.26 1.56
N GLU A 146 15.68 -15.01 1.75
CA GLU A 146 15.66 -16.49 1.73
C GLU A 146 15.39 -17.12 3.10
N ASP A 147 15.84 -16.50 4.18
CA ASP A 147 15.90 -17.13 5.51
C ASP A 147 14.93 -16.53 6.55
N MET A 148 13.86 -15.88 6.14
CA MET A 148 12.89 -15.37 7.09
C MET A 148 12.10 -16.50 7.74
N THR A 149 12.15 -16.56 9.05
CA THR A 149 11.35 -17.53 9.84
C THR A 149 10.00 -16.96 10.28
N SER A 150 9.89 -15.64 10.34
CA SER A 150 8.67 -14.95 10.72
C SER A 150 8.57 -13.58 10.03
N ASN A 151 7.37 -13.12 9.82
CA ASN A 151 7.07 -11.79 9.29
C ASN A 151 6.17 -11.04 10.28
N LEU A 152 6.62 -9.86 10.70
CA LEU A 152 5.75 -8.87 11.33
C LEU A 152 5.13 -8.03 10.22
N HIS A 153 3.81 -8.04 10.11
CA HIS A 153 3.10 -7.19 9.19
C HIS A 153 1.99 -6.41 9.92
N TYR A 154 1.60 -5.30 9.30
CA TYR A 154 0.55 -4.43 9.78
C TYR A 154 -0.63 -4.51 8.82
N MET A 155 -1.81 -4.79 9.36
CA MET A 155 -3.03 -4.95 8.57
C MET A 155 -3.54 -3.58 8.10
N ASN A 156 -4.39 -3.60 7.05
CA ASN A 156 -5.13 -2.46 6.53
C ASN A 156 -4.31 -1.36 5.85
N GLY A 157 -3.05 -1.64 5.51
CA GLY A 157 -2.27 -0.86 4.56
C GLY A 157 -2.13 0.64 4.82
N MET A 158 -2.18 1.06 6.09
CA MET A 158 -2.03 2.48 6.45
C MET A 158 -0.60 2.76 6.91
N TRP A 159 0.07 3.70 6.21
CA TRP A 159 1.49 3.95 6.40
C TRP A 159 1.83 5.44 6.32
N ALA A 160 2.79 5.87 7.14
CA ALA A 160 3.54 7.08 6.90
C ALA A 160 4.93 6.72 6.40
N VAL A 161 5.32 7.27 5.26
CA VAL A 161 6.58 7.02 4.57
C VAL A 161 7.22 8.33 4.14
N THR A 162 8.53 8.38 4.02
CA THR A 162 9.20 9.54 3.44
C THR A 162 9.22 9.43 1.91
N GLY A 163 9.31 10.58 1.23
CA GLY A 163 9.51 10.57 -0.21
C GLY A 163 10.81 9.89 -0.61
N GLU A 164 11.86 10.00 0.21
CA GLU A 164 13.11 9.28 0.01
C GLU A 164 12.88 7.76 -0.05
N GLN A 165 12.09 7.21 0.88
CA GLN A 165 11.75 5.78 0.87
C GLN A 165 10.98 5.37 -0.40
N ILE A 166 10.11 6.25 -0.91
CA ILE A 166 9.40 5.98 -2.16
C ILE A 166 10.37 5.99 -3.35
N ILE A 167 11.19 7.03 -3.50
CA ILE A 167 12.07 7.18 -4.67
C ILE A 167 13.30 6.26 -4.62
N ASN A 168 13.61 5.65 -3.48
CA ASN A 168 14.63 4.60 -3.38
C ASN A 168 14.25 3.32 -4.16
N ARG A 169 12.98 3.15 -4.51
CA ARG A 169 12.53 2.16 -5.49
C ARG A 169 12.35 2.85 -6.83
N ASN A 170 12.80 2.22 -7.92
CA ASN A 170 12.56 2.80 -9.23
C ASN A 170 11.06 2.75 -9.63
N LEU A 171 10.68 3.59 -10.58
CA LEU A 171 9.30 3.68 -11.07
C LEU A 171 8.77 2.32 -11.58
N ASN A 172 9.61 1.53 -12.23
CA ASN A 172 9.22 0.23 -12.77
C ASN A 172 8.79 -0.77 -11.70
N PHE A 173 9.37 -0.68 -10.49
CA PHE A 173 8.90 -1.48 -9.34
C PHE A 173 7.42 -1.20 -9.05
N TYR A 174 7.06 0.06 -8.92
CA TYR A 174 5.68 0.45 -8.62
C TYR A 174 4.71 0.10 -9.76
N ILE A 175 5.14 0.24 -11.01
CA ILE A 175 4.37 -0.20 -12.17
C ILE A 175 4.08 -1.69 -12.07
N THR A 176 5.08 -2.52 -11.77
CA THR A 176 4.90 -3.97 -11.64
C THR A 176 3.97 -4.33 -10.50
N CYS A 177 4.19 -3.75 -9.32
CA CYS A 177 3.33 -3.98 -8.16
C CYS A 177 1.87 -3.61 -8.46
N ARG A 178 1.64 -2.45 -9.08
CA ARG A 178 0.32 -1.98 -9.49
C ARG A 178 -0.35 -2.93 -10.48
N ASP A 179 0.38 -3.36 -11.50
CA ASP A 179 -0.17 -4.20 -12.57
C ASP A 179 -0.54 -5.59 -12.04
N ILE A 180 0.21 -6.13 -11.09
CA ILE A 180 -0.11 -7.41 -10.42
C ILE A 180 -1.47 -7.35 -9.71
N ILE A 181 -1.78 -6.26 -9.01
CA ILE A 181 -3.02 -6.14 -8.25
C ILE A 181 -4.16 -5.46 -9.01
N GLY A 182 -3.88 -5.01 -10.24
CA GLY A 182 -4.82 -4.22 -11.04
C GLY A 182 -5.84 -5.04 -11.86
N GLU A 183 -5.88 -6.37 -11.75
CA GLU A 183 -6.69 -7.22 -12.61
C GLU A 183 -8.15 -7.36 -12.16
N SER A 184 -8.44 -7.19 -10.86
CA SER A 184 -9.79 -7.37 -10.33
C SER A 184 -10.09 -6.42 -9.15
N VAL A 185 -11.35 -6.42 -8.69
CA VAL A 185 -11.78 -5.59 -7.54
C VAL A 185 -11.07 -6.04 -6.25
N HIS A 186 -11.02 -7.34 -6.01
CA HIS A 186 -10.38 -7.95 -4.84
C HIS A 186 -9.44 -9.07 -5.30
N PRO A 187 -8.29 -8.73 -5.89
CA PRO A 187 -7.31 -9.73 -6.25
C PRO A 187 -6.73 -10.32 -4.97
N ILE A 188 -6.39 -11.59 -5.04
CA ILE A 188 -5.81 -12.30 -3.90
C ILE A 188 -4.43 -11.73 -3.51
N GLU A 189 -3.72 -11.19 -4.49
CA GLU A 189 -2.44 -10.53 -4.37
C GLU A 189 -2.47 -9.33 -3.41
N VAL A 190 -3.63 -8.68 -3.22
CA VAL A 190 -3.79 -7.60 -2.24
C VAL A 190 -3.42 -8.06 -0.83
N HIS A 191 -3.84 -9.27 -0.44
CA HIS A 191 -3.50 -9.82 0.88
C HIS A 191 -2.01 -10.13 1.03
N ILE A 192 -1.33 -10.40 -0.08
CA ILE A 192 0.13 -10.56 -0.09
C ILE A 192 0.78 -9.19 0.06
N PHE A 193 0.32 -8.20 -0.71
CA PHE A 193 0.85 -6.84 -0.62
C PHE A 193 0.65 -6.22 0.76
N GLU A 194 -0.47 -6.49 1.42
CA GLU A 194 -0.68 -6.08 2.82
C GLU A 194 0.47 -6.52 3.73
N ARG A 195 0.97 -7.74 3.52
CA ARG A 195 2.07 -8.31 4.28
C ARG A 195 3.45 -7.86 3.83
N LEU A 196 3.57 -7.44 2.60
CA LEU A 196 4.82 -7.01 2.00
C LEU A 196 5.04 -5.49 2.07
N PHE A 197 4.02 -4.72 2.41
CA PHE A 197 4.08 -3.26 2.32
C PHE A 197 5.19 -2.64 3.17
N ASN A 198 5.49 -3.27 4.32
CA ASN A 198 6.63 -2.88 5.14
C ASN A 198 7.95 -2.94 4.35
N TYR A 199 8.16 -3.99 3.56
CA TYR A 199 9.37 -4.21 2.78
C TYR A 199 9.47 -3.29 1.55
N ILE A 200 8.33 -2.83 1.04
CA ILE A 200 8.29 -1.92 -0.11
C ILE A 200 9.03 -0.63 0.22
N PHE A 201 8.88 -0.11 1.43
CA PHE A 201 9.45 1.17 1.84
C PHE A 201 10.70 1.03 2.72
N ASP A 202 11.12 -0.17 3.06
CA ASP A 202 12.32 -0.38 3.87
C ASP A 202 13.58 -0.40 2.97
N PRO A 203 14.52 0.56 3.14
CA PRO A 203 15.69 0.69 2.28
C PRO A 203 16.65 -0.50 2.35
N GLN A 204 16.60 -1.33 3.39
CA GLN A 204 17.48 -2.51 3.48
C GLN A 204 17.14 -3.61 2.45
N TYR A 205 15.96 -3.54 1.81
CA TYR A 205 15.48 -4.54 0.85
C TYR A 205 15.43 -4.01 -0.60
N LEU A 206 16.42 -3.20 -1.01
CA LEU A 206 16.40 -2.52 -2.32
C LEU A 206 16.88 -3.36 -3.52
N ASP A 207 17.46 -4.52 -3.30
CA ASP A 207 18.33 -5.21 -4.30
C ASP A 207 17.57 -6.07 -5.35
N TRP A 208 16.31 -5.76 -5.62
CA TRP A 208 15.50 -6.56 -6.57
C TRP A 208 15.60 -6.12 -8.05
N GLU A 209 16.20 -4.95 -8.32
CA GLU A 209 16.17 -4.30 -9.65
C GLU A 209 16.83 -5.11 -10.76
N SER A 210 17.81 -5.95 -10.43
CA SER A 210 18.54 -6.78 -11.39
C SER A 210 17.68 -7.88 -12.05
N ASN A 211 16.48 -8.18 -11.54
CA ASN A 211 15.62 -9.27 -12.02
C ASN A 211 14.19 -8.84 -12.37
N TYR A 212 13.97 -7.54 -12.57
CA TYR A 212 12.65 -6.98 -12.85
C TYR A 212 11.91 -7.67 -14.00
N ASP A 213 12.56 -7.86 -15.15
CA ASP A 213 11.94 -8.47 -16.32
C ASP A 213 11.59 -9.96 -16.09
N GLN A 214 12.36 -10.67 -15.29
CA GLN A 214 12.06 -12.05 -14.92
C GLN A 214 10.87 -12.12 -13.97
N ILE A 215 10.76 -11.18 -13.03
CA ILE A 215 9.64 -11.09 -12.10
C ILE A 215 8.36 -10.77 -12.87
N ARG A 216 8.38 -9.73 -13.70
CA ARG A 216 7.24 -9.31 -14.52
C ARG A 216 6.74 -10.42 -15.44
N SER A 217 7.65 -11.09 -16.17
CA SER A 217 7.26 -12.16 -17.11
C SER A 217 6.57 -13.34 -16.44
N LYS A 218 6.92 -13.62 -15.19
CA LYS A 218 6.36 -14.74 -14.41
C LYS A 218 5.00 -14.41 -13.77
N PHE A 219 4.71 -13.14 -13.48
CA PHE A 219 3.43 -12.71 -12.93
C PHE A 219 2.38 -12.42 -14.02
N ILE A 220 2.76 -11.72 -15.08
CA ILE A 220 1.85 -11.34 -16.17
C ILE A 220 1.57 -12.52 -17.10
N GLY A 221 2.41 -13.55 -17.08
CA GLY A 221 2.25 -14.77 -17.89
C GLY A 221 1.22 -15.80 -17.38
N GLY A 222 0.40 -15.47 -16.39
CA GLY A 222 -0.69 -16.34 -15.91
C GLY A 222 -0.23 -17.57 -15.11
N ASN A 223 1.04 -17.68 -14.77
CA ASN A 223 1.53 -18.71 -13.87
C ASN A 223 1.40 -18.25 -12.42
N TYR A 224 0.17 -18.15 -11.94
CA TYR A 224 -0.12 -17.93 -10.52
C TYR A 224 0.50 -19.06 -9.70
N PHE A 225 1.21 -18.69 -8.62
CA PHE A 225 1.71 -19.66 -7.65
C PHE A 225 0.61 -20.15 -6.70
N GLY A 226 -0.55 -20.46 -7.25
CA GLY A 226 -1.53 -21.27 -6.57
C GLY A 226 -1.17 -22.73 -6.83
N TRP A 227 -0.54 -23.42 -5.89
CA TRP A 227 -0.46 -24.87 -5.95
C TRP A 227 -1.86 -25.42 -5.76
N PRO A 228 -2.36 -26.28 -6.67
CA PRO A 228 -3.61 -26.96 -6.40
C PRO A 228 -3.49 -27.74 -5.08
N ILE A 229 -4.49 -27.63 -4.24
CA ILE A 229 -4.60 -28.44 -3.04
C ILE A 229 -4.93 -29.86 -3.51
N THR A 230 -3.96 -30.77 -3.49
CA THR A 230 -4.21 -32.21 -3.57
C THR A 230 -4.50 -32.74 -2.18
#